data_9b18240439e7d690f362deeb6dfbe0d7
#
_entry.id   9b18240439e7d690f362deeb6dfbe0d7
#
_cell.length_a   1.000
_cell.length_b   1.000
_cell.length_c   1.000
_cell.angle_alpha   90.00
_cell.angle_beta   90.00
_cell.angle_gamma   90.00
#
_symmetry.space_group_name_H-M   'P 1'
#
loop_
_entity.id
_entity.type
_entity.pdbx_description
1 polymer ?
#
loop_
_entity_poly.entity_id
_entity_poly.type
_entity_poly.pdbx_seq_one_letter_code
_entity_poly.pdbx_strand_id
1 'polypeptide(L)'
;MATSTGIVDGALIYILALCVLLLFLIVFFMIYFLVRYRKTRNPVPSELPPSRLLEALWVAVPTLLVTTMFMYGLTGFRFLRSAPAGSLSVKVHARQWSWLFEYDNGKKSADLIVPLGRNVRCELISADVIHGFYVPAFHIQQDAVPGLKTFAWFNATTMGSYYILCSQYCGRKHSAMIAKLIVVPPDQFEAWRQGKKIQFTGASYMNLPAGERLLFERGCISCHSLEGNPMVGPTFKGLFGSKVIVSSAGIVHTIVADSAYIHTSIVDPGADVVSGFPNTMPQAKDILSEAEIAEIVNYLKGLK
;
A
#
# COMPACT_ATOMS: atom_id res chain seq x y z
N MET A 1 1.97 -5.49 10.60
CA MET A 1 2.69 -4.24 10.32
C MET A 1 4.19 -4.48 10.45
N ALA A 2 5.02 -3.49 10.21
CA ALA A 2 6.47 -3.63 10.32
C ALA A 2 7.05 -2.49 11.17
N THR A 3 8.31 -2.65 11.63
CA THR A 3 9.00 -1.60 12.40
C THR A 3 9.22 -0.30 11.60
N SER A 4 9.29 -0.40 10.27
CA SER A 4 9.40 0.75 9.36
C SER A 4 8.17 1.68 9.39
N THR A 5 6.96 1.16 9.64
CA THR A 5 5.73 1.96 9.60
C THR A 5 5.75 3.07 10.65
N GLY A 6 6.12 2.78 11.89
CA GLY A 6 6.11 3.79 12.96
C GLY A 6 7.04 4.98 12.71
N ILE A 7 8.18 4.77 12.07
CA ILE A 7 9.14 5.84 11.74
C ILE A 7 8.61 6.71 10.61
N VAL A 8 8.06 6.07 9.55
CA VAL A 8 7.49 6.78 8.41
C VAL A 8 6.24 7.57 8.82
N ASP A 9 5.34 6.95 9.59
CA ASP A 9 4.13 7.60 10.10
C ASP A 9 4.45 8.77 11.02
N GLY A 10 5.44 8.62 11.90
CA GLY A 10 5.89 9.70 12.78
C GLY A 10 6.40 10.91 12.00
N ALA A 11 7.19 10.70 10.95
CA ALA A 11 7.67 11.76 10.08
C ALA A 11 6.51 12.43 9.32
N LEU A 12 5.59 11.64 8.78
CA LEU A 12 4.42 12.14 8.07
C LEU A 12 3.53 13.00 8.97
N ILE A 13 3.21 12.53 10.17
CA ILE A 13 2.38 13.26 11.15
C ILE A 13 3.05 14.57 11.55
N TYR A 14 4.36 14.54 11.82
CA TYR A 14 5.12 15.75 12.17
C TYR A 14 5.07 16.80 11.06
N ILE A 15 5.36 16.40 9.81
CA ILE A 15 5.35 17.31 8.66
C ILE A 15 3.94 17.84 8.41
N LEU A 16 2.93 16.96 8.45
CA LEU A 16 1.53 17.35 8.22
C LEU A 16 1.06 18.33 9.28
N ALA A 17 1.32 18.08 10.56
CA ALA A 17 0.96 18.98 11.65
C ALA A 17 1.60 20.36 11.49
N LEU A 18 2.88 20.41 11.12
CA LEU A 18 3.57 21.66 10.86
C LEU A 18 2.98 22.41 9.66
N CYS A 19 2.72 21.71 8.54
CA CYS A 19 2.10 22.31 7.37
C CYS A 19 0.69 22.88 7.66
N VAL A 20 -0.12 22.14 8.40
CA VAL A 20 -1.47 22.58 8.81
C VAL A 20 -1.38 23.80 9.72
N LEU A 21 -0.48 23.79 10.70
CA LEU A 21 -0.25 24.95 11.57
C LEU A 21 0.15 26.20 10.78
N LEU A 22 1.10 26.07 9.86
CA LEU A 22 1.56 27.18 9.01
C LEU A 22 0.43 27.68 8.09
N LEU A 23 -0.35 26.78 7.51
CA LEU A 23 -1.50 27.14 6.69
C LEU A 23 -2.51 28.00 7.49
N PHE A 24 -2.90 27.54 8.68
CA PHE A 24 -3.81 28.29 9.54
C PHE A 24 -3.24 29.68 9.92
N LEU A 25 -1.94 29.74 10.24
CA LEU A 25 -1.28 30.98 10.59
C LEU A 25 -1.28 31.97 9.41
N ILE A 26 -0.93 31.49 8.20
CA ILE A 26 -0.94 32.32 6.99
C ILE A 26 -2.36 32.83 6.67
N VAL A 27 -3.36 31.93 6.69
CA VAL A 27 -4.75 32.29 6.43
C VAL A 27 -5.27 33.29 7.46
N PHE A 28 -4.94 33.07 8.75
CA PHE A 28 -5.31 33.98 9.83
C PHE A 28 -4.73 35.38 9.59
N PHE A 29 -3.44 35.54 9.35
CA PHE A 29 -2.82 36.83 9.09
C PHE A 29 -3.32 37.46 7.81
N MET A 30 -3.54 36.70 6.77
CA MET A 30 -4.12 37.19 5.52
C MET A 30 -5.49 37.84 5.78
N ILE A 31 -6.41 37.11 6.44
CA ILE A 31 -7.74 37.62 6.76
C ILE A 31 -7.64 38.83 7.72
N TYR A 32 -6.81 38.74 8.77
CA TYR A 32 -6.58 39.78 9.71
C TYR A 32 -6.16 41.10 9.03
N PHE A 33 -5.16 41.02 8.14
CA PHE A 33 -4.66 42.23 7.43
C PHE A 33 -5.68 42.76 6.43
N LEU A 34 -6.40 41.91 5.70
CA LEU A 34 -7.49 42.35 4.82
C LEU A 34 -8.57 43.13 5.57
N VAL A 35 -8.97 42.66 6.75
CA VAL A 35 -9.99 43.34 7.57
C VAL A 35 -9.42 44.57 8.27
N ARG A 36 -8.18 44.47 8.81
CA ARG A 36 -7.57 45.55 9.60
C ARG A 36 -7.13 46.73 8.72
N TYR A 37 -6.58 46.47 7.54
CA TYR A 37 -6.02 47.49 6.65
C TYR A 37 -6.87 47.74 5.40
N ARG A 38 -8.17 47.41 5.44
CA ARG A 38 -9.08 47.73 4.35
C ARG A 38 -9.15 49.24 4.07
N LYS A 39 -9.36 49.65 2.83
CA LYS A 39 -9.39 51.05 2.36
C LYS A 39 -10.33 51.96 3.18
N THR A 40 -11.43 51.43 3.67
CA THR A 40 -12.40 52.22 4.52
C THR A 40 -11.84 52.59 5.91
N ARG A 41 -10.87 51.83 6.41
CA ARG A 41 -10.21 52.11 7.71
C ARG A 41 -8.85 52.79 7.56
N ASN A 42 -8.19 52.56 6.45
CA ASN A 42 -6.84 53.08 6.14
C ASN A 42 -6.86 53.62 4.69
N PRO A 43 -7.44 54.85 4.48
CA PRO A 43 -7.60 55.37 3.13
C PRO A 43 -6.29 55.80 2.50
N VAL A 44 -5.28 56.13 3.33
CA VAL A 44 -3.94 56.52 2.85
C VAL A 44 -2.93 55.47 3.29
N PRO A 45 -2.21 54.82 2.37
CA PRO A 45 -1.15 53.85 2.73
C PRO A 45 0.01 54.58 3.46
N SER A 46 0.55 53.94 4.48
CA SER A 46 1.76 54.44 5.17
C SER A 46 2.95 53.56 4.75
N GLU A 47 4.07 54.21 4.44
CA GLU A 47 5.32 53.52 4.28
C GLU A 47 5.92 53.18 5.64
N LEU A 48 6.24 51.91 5.85
CA LEU A 48 6.90 51.49 7.08
C LEU A 48 8.41 51.44 6.85
N PRO A 49 9.21 51.93 7.81
CA PRO A 49 10.65 51.79 7.70
C PRO A 49 11.07 50.32 7.72
N PRO A 50 12.14 49.94 6.97
CA PRO A 50 12.63 48.59 6.97
C PRO A 50 13.08 48.16 8.35
N SER A 51 12.63 46.97 8.77
CA SER A 51 12.93 46.39 10.10
C SER A 51 13.89 45.21 9.91
N ARG A 52 15.15 45.40 10.25
CA ARG A 52 16.16 44.32 10.21
C ARG A 52 15.80 43.14 11.12
N LEU A 53 15.10 43.38 12.21
CA LEU A 53 14.62 42.31 13.09
C LEU A 53 13.56 41.46 12.40
N LEU A 54 12.59 42.10 11.72
CA LEU A 54 11.56 41.40 10.97
C LEU A 54 12.18 40.60 9.81
N GLU A 55 13.15 41.20 9.10
CA GLU A 55 13.91 40.51 8.04
C GLU A 55 14.63 39.27 8.58
N ALA A 56 15.34 39.41 9.69
CA ALA A 56 16.01 38.27 10.33
C ALA A 56 15.02 37.18 10.77
N LEU A 57 13.87 37.54 11.33
CA LEU A 57 12.86 36.58 11.80
C LEU A 57 12.24 35.77 10.67
N TRP A 58 11.84 36.39 9.56
CA TRP A 58 11.22 35.63 8.47
C TRP A 58 12.22 34.74 7.68
N VAL A 59 13.52 34.97 7.85
CA VAL A 59 14.56 34.05 7.37
C VAL A 59 14.87 32.97 8.40
N ALA A 60 15.09 33.35 9.66
CA ALA A 60 15.53 32.43 10.71
C ALA A 60 14.46 31.40 11.05
N VAL A 61 13.18 31.82 11.20
CA VAL A 61 12.10 30.91 11.59
C VAL A 61 11.86 29.80 10.54
N PRO A 62 11.63 30.10 9.25
CA PRO A 62 11.49 29.04 8.25
C PRO A 62 12.72 28.17 8.11
N THR A 63 13.92 28.76 8.21
CA THR A 63 15.18 27.97 8.16
C THR A 63 15.25 26.98 9.32
N LEU A 64 14.91 27.39 10.53
CA LEU A 64 14.88 26.51 11.68
C LEU A 64 13.85 25.36 11.49
N LEU A 65 12.64 25.69 11.02
CA LEU A 65 11.59 24.72 10.75
C LEU A 65 12.04 23.68 9.70
N VAL A 66 12.58 24.13 8.57
CA VAL A 66 13.09 23.24 7.53
C VAL A 66 14.25 22.38 8.05
N THR A 67 15.12 22.95 8.90
CA THR A 67 16.22 22.21 9.52
C THR A 67 15.68 21.09 10.44
N THR A 68 14.66 21.36 11.24
CA THR A 68 14.05 20.30 12.10
C THR A 68 13.40 19.21 11.25
N MET A 69 12.68 19.55 10.17
CA MET A 69 12.11 18.59 9.22
C MET A 69 13.21 17.74 8.56
N PHE A 70 14.29 18.37 8.12
CA PHE A 70 15.43 17.68 7.54
C PHE A 70 16.08 16.70 8.53
N MET A 71 16.34 17.12 9.75
CA MET A 71 16.97 16.28 10.77
C MET A 71 16.09 15.10 11.14
N TYR A 72 14.79 15.31 11.25
CA TYR A 72 13.82 14.22 11.51
C TYR A 72 13.78 13.22 10.33
N GLY A 73 13.68 13.71 9.09
CA GLY A 73 13.71 12.89 7.89
C GLY A 73 15.04 12.13 7.71
N LEU A 74 16.18 12.79 8.03
CA LEU A 74 17.50 12.17 7.96
C LEU A 74 17.65 10.98 8.92
N THR A 75 17.09 11.06 10.12
CA THR A 75 17.11 9.93 11.07
C THR A 75 16.33 8.73 10.54
N GLY A 76 15.13 8.97 9.99
CA GLY A 76 14.32 7.94 9.33
C GLY A 76 15.02 7.34 8.10
N PHE A 77 15.61 8.18 7.25
CA PHE A 77 16.38 7.74 6.08
C PHE A 77 17.56 6.84 6.49
N ARG A 78 18.36 7.26 7.48
CA ARG A 78 19.51 6.47 7.97
C ARG A 78 19.05 5.12 8.52
N PHE A 79 17.96 5.08 9.26
CA PHE A 79 17.37 3.84 9.74
C PHE A 79 17.01 2.90 8.61
N LEU A 80 16.27 3.37 7.59
CA LEU A 80 15.85 2.55 6.45
C LEU A 80 17.04 2.08 5.58
N ARG A 81 18.16 2.80 5.60
CA ARG A 81 19.38 2.47 4.86
C ARG A 81 20.38 1.62 5.63
N SER A 82 20.05 1.21 6.86
CA SER A 82 20.95 0.45 7.75
C SER A 82 20.25 -0.83 8.22
N ALA A 83 20.34 -1.88 7.42
CA ALA A 83 19.82 -3.19 7.84
C ALA A 83 20.62 -3.71 9.06
N PRO A 84 19.96 -4.17 10.14
CA PRO A 84 20.63 -4.74 11.30
C PRO A 84 21.48 -5.96 10.94
N ALA A 85 22.61 -6.15 11.64
CA ALA A 85 23.43 -7.35 11.47
C ALA A 85 22.62 -8.61 11.82
N GLY A 86 22.88 -9.72 11.13
CA GLY A 86 22.15 -10.98 11.33
C GLY A 86 20.73 -11.01 10.75
N SER A 87 20.36 -10.03 9.94
CA SER A 87 19.11 -10.07 9.17
C SER A 87 19.07 -11.30 8.25
N LEU A 88 17.89 -11.89 8.09
CA LEU A 88 17.64 -12.91 7.08
C LEU A 88 17.83 -12.26 5.69
N SER A 89 18.81 -12.75 4.94
CA SER A 89 19.05 -12.25 3.58
C SER A 89 18.21 -13.02 2.57
N VAL A 90 17.48 -12.30 1.73
CA VAL A 90 16.70 -12.84 0.60
C VAL A 90 17.05 -12.04 -0.64
N LYS A 91 17.50 -12.72 -1.71
CA LYS A 91 17.67 -12.08 -3.02
C LYS A 91 16.32 -12.02 -3.73
N VAL A 92 15.97 -10.86 -4.20
CA VAL A 92 14.73 -10.58 -4.93
C VAL A 92 15.10 -10.35 -6.39
N HIS A 93 14.82 -11.34 -7.23
CA HIS A 93 15.02 -11.24 -8.67
C HIS A 93 13.75 -10.68 -9.30
N ALA A 94 13.87 -9.49 -9.88
CA ALA A 94 12.82 -8.84 -10.65
C ALA A 94 13.05 -9.03 -12.14
N ARG A 95 12.02 -9.40 -12.87
CA ARG A 95 12.00 -9.44 -14.34
C ARG A 95 10.58 -9.19 -14.84
N GLN A 96 10.42 -8.83 -16.08
CA GLN A 96 9.11 -8.66 -16.74
C GLN A 96 8.33 -9.97 -16.81
N TRP A 97 7.30 -10.17 -16.07
CA TRP A 97 6.54 -9.41 -15.07
C TRP A 97 6.34 -10.33 -13.88
N SER A 98 7.44 -10.69 -13.21
CA SER A 98 7.43 -11.64 -12.09
C SER A 98 8.49 -11.30 -11.05
N TRP A 99 8.23 -11.72 -9.83
CA TRP A 99 9.15 -11.73 -8.71
C TRP A 99 9.61 -13.15 -8.43
N LEU A 100 10.89 -13.34 -8.09
CA LEU A 100 11.43 -14.59 -7.61
C LEU A 100 12.30 -14.31 -6.37
N PHE A 101 12.00 -14.99 -5.28
CA PHE A 101 12.69 -14.85 -4.01
C PHE A 101 13.62 -16.03 -3.79
N GLU A 102 14.92 -15.77 -3.63
CA GLU A 102 15.96 -16.76 -3.39
C GLU A 102 16.55 -16.58 -2.00
N TYR A 103 16.51 -17.63 -1.20
CA TYR A 103 16.98 -17.65 0.18
C TYR A 103 18.44 -18.15 0.26
N ASP A 104 19.06 -17.92 1.42
CA ASP A 104 20.45 -18.31 1.72
C ASP A 104 20.75 -19.81 1.54
N ASN A 105 19.74 -20.68 1.71
CA ASN A 105 19.82 -22.12 1.49
C ASN A 105 19.57 -22.55 0.03
N GLY A 106 19.47 -21.60 -0.90
CA GLY A 106 19.19 -21.84 -2.33
C GLY A 106 17.72 -22.10 -2.65
N LYS A 107 16.83 -22.12 -1.66
CA LYS A 107 15.39 -22.28 -1.91
C LYS A 107 14.84 -21.07 -2.64
N LYS A 108 13.98 -21.34 -3.64
CA LYS A 108 13.31 -20.32 -4.45
C LYS A 108 11.80 -20.38 -4.26
N SER A 109 11.16 -19.22 -4.30
CA SER A 109 9.71 -19.06 -4.16
C SER A 109 9.21 -17.90 -5.02
N ALA A 110 7.97 -17.99 -5.51
CA ALA A 110 7.28 -16.88 -6.17
C ALA A 110 6.70 -15.87 -5.16
N ASP A 111 6.53 -16.29 -3.90
CA ASP A 111 6.11 -15.44 -2.79
C ASP A 111 7.22 -15.30 -1.76
N LEU A 112 7.30 -14.14 -1.11
CA LEU A 112 8.27 -13.86 -0.04
C LEU A 112 7.73 -14.37 1.30
N ILE A 113 8.30 -15.47 1.79
CA ILE A 113 7.91 -16.07 3.08
C ILE A 113 8.94 -15.68 4.12
N VAL A 114 8.51 -15.10 5.23
CA VAL A 114 9.40 -14.59 6.28
C VAL A 114 8.92 -14.96 7.68
N PRO A 115 9.83 -15.16 8.64
CA PRO A 115 9.45 -15.40 10.03
C PRO A 115 9.00 -14.11 10.73
N LEU A 116 8.01 -14.22 11.60
CA LEU A 116 7.57 -13.15 12.49
C LEU A 116 8.73 -12.70 13.41
N GLY A 117 8.87 -11.39 13.59
CA GLY A 117 9.80 -10.78 14.56
C GLY A 117 11.27 -10.82 14.17
N ARG A 118 11.63 -11.35 12.99
CA ARG A 118 13.00 -11.37 12.49
C ARG A 118 13.26 -10.25 11.49
N ASN A 119 14.42 -9.63 11.54
CA ASN A 119 14.84 -8.68 10.54
C ASN A 119 15.09 -9.39 9.21
N VAL A 120 14.53 -8.88 8.13
CA VAL A 120 14.68 -9.40 6.77
C VAL A 120 15.29 -8.34 5.90
N ARG A 121 16.35 -8.69 5.18
CA ARG A 121 16.98 -7.85 4.17
C ARG A 121 16.72 -8.43 2.80
N CYS A 122 16.00 -7.72 1.98
CA CYS A 122 15.71 -8.03 0.58
C CYS A 122 16.76 -7.36 -0.31
N GLU A 123 17.65 -8.12 -0.92
CA GLU A 123 18.62 -7.64 -1.90
C GLU A 123 17.98 -7.66 -3.28
N LEU A 124 17.80 -6.50 -3.90
CA LEU A 124 17.02 -6.35 -5.12
C LEU A 124 17.94 -6.39 -6.35
N ILE A 125 17.58 -7.22 -7.29
CA ILE A 125 18.33 -7.46 -8.55
C ILE A 125 17.33 -7.44 -9.70
N SER A 126 17.52 -6.56 -10.67
CA SER A 126 16.74 -6.58 -11.91
C SER A 126 17.52 -7.26 -13.04
N ALA A 127 16.83 -8.10 -13.81
CA ALA A 127 17.38 -8.79 -14.96
C ALA A 127 17.19 -8.02 -16.28
N ASP A 128 16.29 -7.03 -16.33
CA ASP A 128 15.87 -6.38 -17.58
C ASP A 128 15.68 -4.85 -17.44
N VAL A 129 14.57 -4.39 -16.89
CA VAL A 129 14.24 -2.98 -16.73
C VAL A 129 14.14 -2.58 -15.25
N ILE A 130 13.90 -1.32 -14.95
CA ILE A 130 13.66 -0.89 -13.57
C ILE A 130 12.30 -1.43 -13.10
N HIS A 131 12.27 -2.02 -11.90
CA HIS A 131 11.07 -2.42 -11.19
C HIS A 131 11.07 -1.79 -9.80
N GLY A 132 9.90 -1.44 -9.27
CA GLY A 132 9.78 -0.93 -7.91
C GLY A 132 9.28 -2.03 -6.96
N PHE A 133 10.11 -2.49 -6.05
CA PHE A 133 9.70 -3.40 -4.97
C PHE A 133 8.93 -2.60 -3.92
N TYR A 134 7.62 -2.75 -3.91
CA TYR A 134 6.73 -1.96 -3.06
C TYR A 134 5.86 -2.86 -2.19
N VAL A 135 5.97 -2.69 -0.88
CA VAL A 135 5.15 -3.35 0.14
C VAL A 135 4.35 -2.28 0.89
N PRO A 136 3.14 -1.94 0.40
CA PRO A 136 2.34 -0.85 0.97
C PRO A 136 2.12 -0.96 2.47
N ALA A 137 1.74 -2.15 2.95
CA ALA A 137 1.45 -2.40 4.36
C ALA A 137 2.65 -2.21 5.29
N PHE A 138 3.88 -2.17 4.75
CA PHE A 138 5.12 -1.99 5.50
C PHE A 138 5.77 -0.64 5.25
N HIS A 139 5.16 0.22 4.41
CA HIS A 139 5.70 1.51 3.96
C HIS A 139 7.12 1.40 3.38
N ILE A 140 7.36 0.31 2.62
CA ILE A 140 8.64 0.04 1.99
C ILE A 140 8.50 0.17 0.50
N GLN A 141 9.40 0.96 -0.09
CA GLN A 141 9.56 1.07 -1.54
C GLN A 141 11.04 1.21 -1.86
N GLN A 142 11.53 0.39 -2.79
CA GLN A 142 12.91 0.46 -3.27
C GLN A 142 12.97 -0.08 -4.69
N ASP A 143 13.68 0.64 -5.56
CA ASP A 143 13.83 0.24 -6.94
C ASP A 143 14.88 -0.88 -7.10
N ALA A 144 14.53 -1.87 -7.91
CA ALA A 144 15.43 -2.86 -8.47
C ALA A 144 15.92 -2.33 -9.83
N VAL A 145 17.18 -1.93 -9.89
CA VAL A 145 17.78 -1.26 -11.07
C VAL A 145 18.74 -2.22 -11.76
N PRO A 146 18.66 -2.40 -13.09
CA PRO A 146 19.61 -3.24 -13.83
C PRO A 146 21.06 -2.79 -13.59
N GLY A 147 21.93 -3.74 -13.31
CA GLY A 147 23.35 -3.46 -13.05
C GLY A 147 23.68 -2.93 -11.66
N LEU A 148 22.69 -2.61 -10.84
CA LEU A 148 22.88 -2.16 -9.46
C LEU A 148 22.28 -3.15 -8.47
N LYS A 149 22.94 -3.28 -7.30
CA LYS A 149 22.39 -4.00 -6.16
C LYS A 149 21.84 -2.97 -5.15
N THR A 150 20.53 -2.93 -5.03
CA THR A 150 19.85 -2.13 -4.01
C THR A 150 19.30 -3.04 -2.93
N PHE A 151 18.82 -2.50 -1.84
CA PHE A 151 18.18 -3.32 -0.81
C PHE A 151 17.09 -2.55 -0.07
N ALA A 152 16.12 -3.30 0.42
CA ALA A 152 15.15 -2.87 1.42
C ALA A 152 15.24 -3.83 2.63
N TRP A 153 14.89 -3.36 3.82
CA TRP A 153 14.81 -4.23 4.98
C TRP A 153 13.62 -3.88 5.86
N PHE A 154 13.15 -4.86 6.60
CA PHE A 154 12.03 -4.71 7.54
C PHE A 154 12.06 -5.79 8.63
N ASN A 155 11.28 -5.56 9.68
CA ASN A 155 10.93 -6.58 10.67
C ASN A 155 9.41 -6.67 10.73
N ALA A 156 8.86 -7.80 10.35
CA ALA A 156 7.42 -8.04 10.38
C ALA A 156 6.95 -8.31 11.81
N THR A 157 6.04 -7.47 12.32
CA THR A 157 5.53 -7.55 13.70
C THR A 157 4.14 -8.19 13.80
N THR A 158 3.51 -8.47 12.66
CA THR A 158 2.18 -9.07 12.60
C THR A 158 2.16 -10.15 11.53
N MET A 159 1.66 -11.33 11.88
CA MET A 159 1.44 -12.42 10.94
C MET A 159 0.38 -12.03 9.91
N GLY A 160 0.47 -12.61 8.72
CA GLY A 160 -0.49 -12.37 7.65
C GLY A 160 0.11 -12.45 6.26
N SER A 161 -0.73 -12.18 5.28
CA SER A 161 -0.35 -12.09 3.87
C SER A 161 -0.54 -10.66 3.38
N TYR A 162 0.51 -10.09 2.79
CA TYR A 162 0.56 -8.71 2.32
C TYR A 162 0.98 -8.69 0.86
N TYR A 163 0.59 -7.66 0.11
CA TYR A 163 1.00 -7.53 -1.29
C TYR A 163 2.41 -6.98 -1.44
N ILE A 164 3.09 -7.52 -2.44
CA ILE A 164 4.28 -6.95 -3.06
C ILE A 164 3.86 -6.52 -4.46
N LEU A 165 3.97 -5.24 -4.76
CA LEU A 165 3.57 -4.63 -6.02
C LEU A 165 4.80 -4.10 -6.75
N CYS A 166 4.69 -3.98 -8.07
CA CYS A 166 5.66 -3.21 -8.84
C CYS A 166 5.18 -1.74 -8.90
N SER A 167 6.00 -0.79 -8.42
CA SER A 167 5.68 0.65 -8.40
C SER A 167 6.34 1.44 -9.53
N GLN A 168 7.22 0.81 -10.34
CA GLN A 168 7.85 1.43 -11.51
C GLN A 168 7.30 0.82 -12.79
N TYR A 169 6.85 1.66 -13.72
CA TYR A 169 6.31 1.17 -14.98
C TYR A 169 7.34 0.35 -15.75
N CYS A 170 7.08 -0.95 -15.88
CA CYS A 170 7.99 -1.93 -16.47
C CYS A 170 7.41 -2.61 -17.73
N GLY A 171 6.39 -2.03 -18.35
CA GLY A 171 5.82 -2.51 -19.61
C GLY A 171 4.39 -3.04 -19.48
N ARG A 172 3.92 -3.78 -20.49
CA ARG A 172 2.51 -4.12 -20.73
C ARG A 172 1.79 -4.79 -19.55
N LYS A 173 2.46 -5.68 -18.80
CA LYS A 173 1.88 -6.39 -17.65
C LYS A 173 2.37 -5.82 -16.30
N HIS A 174 2.74 -4.55 -16.26
CA HIS A 174 3.19 -3.88 -15.05
C HIS A 174 2.22 -4.05 -13.87
N SER A 175 0.93 -3.84 -14.09
CA SER A 175 -0.11 -3.97 -13.06
C SER A 175 -0.35 -5.42 -12.60
N ALA A 176 0.08 -6.41 -13.37
CA ALA A 176 -0.03 -7.83 -13.03
C ALA A 176 1.25 -8.38 -12.34
N MET A 177 2.30 -7.56 -12.19
CA MET A 177 3.54 -7.96 -11.50
C MET A 177 3.34 -7.87 -9.98
N ILE A 178 2.68 -8.87 -9.43
CA ILE A 178 2.26 -8.97 -8.03
C ILE A 178 2.84 -10.24 -7.42
N ALA A 179 3.29 -10.16 -6.16
CA ALA A 179 3.62 -11.29 -5.31
C ALA A 179 3.06 -11.06 -3.90
N LYS A 180 3.15 -12.06 -3.03
CA LYS A 180 2.77 -11.95 -1.62
C LYS A 180 4.00 -11.95 -0.72
N LEU A 181 3.93 -11.17 0.33
CA LEU A 181 4.76 -11.28 1.51
C LEU A 181 3.95 -12.02 2.58
N ILE A 182 4.42 -13.19 2.97
CA ILE A 182 3.73 -14.08 3.91
C ILE A 182 4.55 -14.17 5.19
N VAL A 183 4.00 -13.67 6.27
CA VAL A 183 4.62 -13.67 7.60
C VAL A 183 4.09 -14.85 8.40
N VAL A 184 4.97 -15.76 8.78
CA VAL A 184 4.65 -17.00 9.50
C VAL A 184 5.38 -17.09 10.84
N PRO A 185 4.93 -17.96 11.77
CA PRO A 185 5.70 -18.30 12.96
C PRO A 185 7.11 -18.81 12.62
N PRO A 186 8.14 -18.56 13.46
CA PRO A 186 9.51 -18.95 13.18
C PRO A 186 9.69 -20.47 12.95
N ASP A 187 8.98 -21.31 13.69
CA ASP A 187 8.98 -22.77 13.54
C ASP A 187 8.42 -23.23 12.19
N GLN A 188 7.35 -22.59 11.72
CA GLN A 188 6.78 -22.85 10.40
C GLN A 188 7.73 -22.38 9.28
N PHE A 189 8.37 -21.23 9.46
CA PHE A 189 9.37 -20.75 8.51
C PHE A 189 10.51 -21.78 8.33
N GLU A 190 11.05 -22.31 9.42
CA GLU A 190 12.11 -23.32 9.36
C GLU A 190 11.62 -24.64 8.76
N ALA A 191 10.39 -25.08 9.08
CA ALA A 191 9.77 -26.24 8.44
C ALA A 191 9.64 -26.04 6.91
N TRP A 192 9.19 -24.86 6.50
CA TRP A 192 9.11 -24.50 5.09
C TRP A 192 10.48 -24.46 4.42
N ARG A 193 11.51 -23.91 5.06
CA ARG A 193 12.89 -23.92 4.55
C ARG A 193 13.39 -25.34 4.28
N GLN A 194 13.01 -26.30 5.12
CA GLN A 194 13.35 -27.73 5.00
C GLN A 194 12.50 -28.47 3.96
N GLY A 195 11.64 -27.79 3.19
CA GLY A 195 10.80 -28.40 2.16
C GLY A 195 9.50 -29.00 2.66
N LYS A 196 9.17 -28.90 3.96
CA LYS A 196 7.89 -29.35 4.49
C LYS A 196 6.77 -28.46 3.99
N LYS A 197 5.60 -29.03 3.68
CA LYS A 197 4.40 -28.24 3.43
C LYS A 197 4.01 -27.55 4.71
N ILE A 198 3.96 -26.23 4.69
CA ILE A 198 3.43 -25.44 5.80
C ILE A 198 1.98 -25.07 5.50
N GLN A 199 1.13 -25.23 6.52
CA GLN A 199 -0.16 -24.57 6.51
C GLN A 199 0.05 -23.20 7.15
N PHE A 200 -0.39 -22.15 6.49
CA PHE A 200 -0.28 -20.79 7.03
C PHE A 200 -1.28 -20.64 8.20
N THR A 201 -0.91 -21.12 9.38
CA THR A 201 -1.74 -21.06 10.58
C THR A 201 -1.69 -19.69 11.29
N GLY A 202 -1.11 -18.71 10.66
CA GLY A 202 -0.82 -17.41 11.27
C GLY A 202 -1.92 -16.37 11.15
N ALA A 203 -2.97 -16.62 10.43
CA ALA A 203 -4.12 -15.74 10.44
C ALA A 203 -5.35 -16.56 10.86
N SER A 204 -6.17 -15.95 11.64
CA SER A 204 -7.52 -16.43 12.00
C SER A 204 -8.34 -16.90 10.78
N TYR A 205 -7.90 -16.57 9.56
CA TYR A 205 -8.60 -16.94 8.32
C TYR A 205 -8.45 -18.41 7.90
N MET A 206 -7.55 -19.19 8.47
CA MET A 206 -7.44 -20.63 8.14
C MET A 206 -8.61 -21.44 8.65
N ASN A 207 -9.30 -20.96 9.68
CA ASN A 207 -10.54 -21.54 10.19
C ASN A 207 -11.79 -20.92 9.53
N LEU A 208 -11.60 -20.01 8.57
CA LEU A 208 -12.69 -19.38 7.83
C LEU A 208 -13.26 -20.35 6.77
N PRO A 209 -14.51 -20.16 6.36
CA PRO A 209 -15.10 -20.84 5.22
C PRO A 209 -14.20 -20.72 3.98
N ALA A 210 -14.19 -21.74 3.12
CA ALA A 210 -13.28 -21.82 1.97
C ALA A 210 -13.32 -20.56 1.08
N GLY A 211 -14.52 -20.05 0.79
CA GLY A 211 -14.69 -18.84 0.00
C GLY A 211 -14.13 -17.58 0.67
N GLU A 212 -14.34 -17.42 1.99
CA GLU A 212 -13.78 -16.30 2.74
C GLU A 212 -12.26 -16.37 2.78
N ARG A 213 -11.71 -17.55 3.04
CA ARG A 213 -10.26 -17.77 3.00
C ARG A 213 -9.65 -17.39 1.64
N LEU A 214 -10.29 -17.74 0.53
CA LEU A 214 -9.88 -17.36 -0.82
C LEU A 214 -9.88 -15.84 -1.01
N LEU A 215 -10.85 -15.11 -0.45
CA LEU A 215 -10.85 -13.64 -0.50
C LEU A 215 -9.62 -13.04 0.17
N PHE A 216 -9.15 -13.65 1.28
CA PHE A 216 -7.89 -13.26 1.93
C PHE A 216 -6.66 -13.68 1.12
N GLU A 217 -6.58 -14.95 0.70
CA GLU A 217 -5.43 -15.51 -0.02
C GLU A 217 -5.20 -14.87 -1.38
N ARG A 218 -6.27 -14.51 -2.07
CA ARG A 218 -6.24 -13.85 -3.39
C ARG A 218 -6.29 -12.33 -3.30
N GLY A 219 -6.36 -11.79 -2.08
CA GLY A 219 -6.26 -10.37 -1.78
C GLY A 219 -7.45 -9.51 -2.18
N CYS A 220 -8.60 -10.09 -2.41
CA CYS A 220 -9.83 -9.37 -2.75
C CYS A 220 -10.20 -8.34 -1.66
N ILE A 221 -9.95 -8.67 -0.38
CA ILE A 221 -10.22 -7.82 0.77
C ILE A 221 -9.33 -6.57 0.86
N SER A 222 -8.29 -6.45 0.04
CA SER A 222 -7.48 -5.23 -0.01
C SER A 222 -8.23 -4.05 -0.64
N CYS A 223 -9.20 -4.38 -1.50
CA CYS A 223 -10.03 -3.39 -2.17
C CYS A 223 -11.50 -3.47 -1.77
N HIS A 224 -11.97 -4.61 -1.26
CA HIS A 224 -13.36 -4.86 -0.91
C HIS A 224 -13.53 -5.17 0.58
N SER A 225 -14.50 -4.52 1.22
CA SER A 225 -14.84 -4.71 2.63
C SER A 225 -15.80 -5.89 2.82
N LEU A 226 -15.65 -6.63 3.92
CA LEU A 226 -16.63 -7.62 4.42
C LEU A 226 -17.61 -7.01 5.44
N GLU A 227 -17.34 -5.79 5.92
CA GLU A 227 -18.06 -5.16 7.03
C GLU A 227 -19.03 -4.04 6.59
N GLY A 228 -19.05 -3.69 5.31
CA GLY A 228 -19.92 -2.65 4.76
C GLY A 228 -19.26 -1.29 4.58
N ASN A 229 -18.00 -1.09 5.03
CA ASN A 229 -17.28 0.15 4.84
C ASN A 229 -16.89 0.35 3.38
N PRO A 230 -17.02 1.55 2.80
CA PRO A 230 -16.53 1.83 1.45
C PRO A 230 -15.00 1.77 1.41
N MET A 231 -14.47 1.11 0.36
CA MET A 231 -13.04 1.02 0.05
C MET A 231 -12.79 1.44 -1.40
N VAL A 232 -11.69 0.97 -2.00
CA VAL A 232 -11.40 1.20 -3.43
C VAL A 232 -12.45 0.56 -4.32
N GLY A 233 -12.96 -0.60 -3.93
CA GLY A 233 -14.07 -1.31 -4.55
C GLY A 233 -15.32 -1.34 -3.67
N PRO A 234 -16.48 -1.77 -4.21
CA PRO A 234 -17.72 -1.90 -3.46
C PRO A 234 -17.59 -2.98 -2.36
N THR A 235 -18.37 -2.82 -1.28
CA THR A 235 -18.41 -3.82 -0.22
C THR A 235 -19.00 -5.14 -0.69
N PHE A 236 -18.51 -6.25 -0.15
CA PHE A 236 -19.12 -7.56 -0.35
C PHE A 236 -20.33 -7.82 0.56
N LYS A 237 -20.44 -7.07 1.67
CA LYS A 237 -21.55 -7.22 2.61
C LYS A 237 -22.88 -6.91 1.94
N GLY A 238 -23.78 -7.88 1.93
CA GLY A 238 -25.10 -7.75 1.32
C GLY A 238 -25.09 -7.61 -0.21
N LEU A 239 -23.97 -7.93 -0.87
CA LEU A 239 -23.85 -7.79 -2.33
C LEU A 239 -24.77 -8.77 -3.05
N PHE A 240 -24.76 -10.06 -2.69
CA PHE A 240 -25.53 -11.08 -3.39
C PHE A 240 -27.05 -10.83 -3.27
N GLY A 241 -27.72 -10.78 -4.42
CA GLY A 241 -29.14 -10.48 -4.52
C GLY A 241 -29.50 -8.99 -4.46
N SER A 242 -28.52 -8.10 -4.24
CA SER A 242 -28.76 -6.66 -4.24
C SER A 242 -28.89 -6.10 -5.66
N LYS A 243 -29.56 -4.96 -5.79
CA LYS A 243 -29.59 -4.17 -7.03
C LYS A 243 -28.35 -3.29 -7.09
N VAL A 244 -27.55 -3.46 -8.14
CA VAL A 244 -26.31 -2.72 -8.36
C VAL A 244 -26.46 -1.89 -9.64
N ILE A 245 -26.07 -0.61 -9.58
CA ILE A 245 -26.02 0.25 -10.75
C ILE A 245 -24.65 0.08 -11.37
N VAL A 246 -24.60 -0.34 -12.62
CA VAL A 246 -23.36 -0.58 -13.36
C VAL A 246 -23.31 0.21 -14.66
N SER A 247 -22.11 0.43 -15.16
CA SER A 247 -21.85 0.94 -16.50
C SER A 247 -21.23 -0.17 -17.34
N SER A 248 -21.93 -0.60 -18.39
CA SER A 248 -21.48 -1.59 -19.36
C SER A 248 -21.28 -0.90 -20.70
N ALA A 249 -20.05 -0.87 -21.20
CA ALA A 249 -19.72 -0.15 -22.45
C ALA A 249 -20.23 1.32 -22.50
N GLY A 250 -20.28 2.00 -21.35
CA GLY A 250 -20.76 3.39 -21.23
C GLY A 250 -22.27 3.54 -21.02
N ILE A 251 -23.04 2.45 -21.02
CA ILE A 251 -24.49 2.47 -20.76
C ILE A 251 -24.72 2.14 -19.28
N VAL A 252 -25.37 3.06 -18.56
CA VAL A 252 -25.70 2.88 -17.14
C VAL A 252 -27.06 2.15 -17.02
N HIS A 253 -27.07 1.05 -16.28
CA HIS A 253 -28.29 0.29 -16.00
C HIS A 253 -28.21 -0.40 -14.64
N THR A 254 -29.32 -0.97 -14.20
CA THR A 254 -29.39 -1.68 -12.92
C THR A 254 -29.47 -3.17 -13.16
N ILE A 255 -28.64 -3.93 -12.49
CA ILE A 255 -28.63 -5.39 -12.51
C ILE A 255 -28.80 -5.96 -11.09
N VAL A 256 -29.16 -7.22 -10.99
CA VAL A 256 -29.14 -7.94 -9.72
C VAL A 256 -27.80 -8.66 -9.61
N ALA A 257 -27.11 -8.47 -8.49
CA ALA A 257 -25.83 -9.13 -8.24
C ALA A 257 -26.04 -10.62 -7.93
N ASP A 258 -26.24 -11.42 -8.94
CA ASP A 258 -26.36 -12.87 -8.88
C ASP A 258 -25.02 -13.58 -9.06
N SER A 259 -25.05 -14.91 -9.12
CA SER A 259 -23.83 -15.72 -9.32
C SER A 259 -23.11 -15.42 -10.63
N ALA A 260 -23.86 -15.16 -11.70
CA ALA A 260 -23.30 -14.88 -13.02
C ALA A 260 -22.61 -13.53 -13.04
N TYR A 261 -23.25 -12.51 -12.45
CA TYR A 261 -22.64 -11.19 -12.30
C TYR A 261 -21.34 -11.22 -11.50
N ILE A 262 -21.33 -11.91 -10.33
CA ILE A 262 -20.12 -11.99 -9.50
C ILE A 262 -19.02 -12.74 -10.25
N HIS A 263 -19.34 -13.84 -10.93
CA HIS A 263 -18.39 -14.56 -11.76
C HIS A 263 -17.80 -13.64 -12.84
N THR A 264 -18.64 -12.96 -13.60
CA THR A 264 -18.19 -12.02 -14.65
C THR A 264 -17.30 -10.93 -14.08
N SER A 265 -17.67 -10.33 -12.94
CA SER A 265 -16.88 -9.30 -12.28
C SER A 265 -15.48 -9.79 -11.86
N ILE A 266 -15.31 -11.07 -11.55
CA ILE A 266 -14.02 -11.67 -11.21
C ILE A 266 -13.17 -11.92 -12.47
N VAL A 267 -13.75 -12.47 -13.53
CA VAL A 267 -13.00 -12.88 -14.73
C VAL A 267 -12.84 -11.76 -15.75
N ASP A 268 -13.81 -10.85 -15.84
CA ASP A 268 -13.79 -9.67 -16.71
C ASP A 268 -14.40 -8.45 -16.00
N PRO A 269 -13.68 -7.83 -15.06
CA PRO A 269 -14.18 -6.73 -14.25
C PRO A 269 -14.50 -5.46 -15.05
N GLY A 270 -14.03 -5.38 -16.29
CA GLY A 270 -14.34 -4.27 -17.19
C GLY A 270 -15.70 -4.37 -17.87
N ALA A 271 -16.36 -5.55 -17.85
CA ALA A 271 -17.65 -5.76 -18.48
C ALA A 271 -18.75 -4.91 -17.82
N ASP A 272 -18.80 -4.91 -16.49
CA ASP A 272 -19.84 -4.24 -15.69
C ASP A 272 -19.20 -3.48 -14.51
N VAL A 273 -18.87 -2.22 -14.72
CA VAL A 273 -18.23 -1.39 -13.70
C VAL A 273 -19.28 -0.75 -12.79
N VAL A 274 -19.19 -0.98 -11.49
CA VAL A 274 -20.12 -0.41 -10.51
C VAL A 274 -20.02 1.11 -10.50
N SER A 275 -21.16 1.80 -10.62
CA SER A 275 -21.22 3.27 -10.62
C SER A 275 -20.63 3.85 -9.33
N GLY A 276 -19.76 4.85 -9.48
CA GLY A 276 -19.05 5.49 -8.35
C GLY A 276 -17.73 4.84 -7.99
N PHE A 277 -17.33 3.75 -8.66
CA PHE A 277 -16.02 3.11 -8.46
C PHE A 277 -15.18 3.15 -9.74
N PRO A 278 -13.84 3.26 -9.62
CA PRO A 278 -12.95 3.23 -10.77
C PRO A 278 -12.84 1.82 -11.36
N ASN A 279 -12.64 1.73 -12.67
CA ASN A 279 -12.33 0.47 -13.35
C ASN A 279 -10.86 0.07 -13.14
N THR A 280 -10.52 -0.33 -11.92
CA THR A 280 -9.15 -0.68 -11.49
C THR A 280 -9.02 -2.12 -10.98
N MET A 281 -10.12 -2.88 -10.95
CA MET A 281 -10.10 -4.26 -10.51
C MET A 281 -9.29 -5.11 -11.51
N PRO A 282 -8.26 -5.85 -11.06
CA PRO A 282 -7.49 -6.72 -11.94
C PRO A 282 -8.31 -7.95 -12.35
N GLN A 283 -8.13 -8.41 -13.58
CA GLN A 283 -8.71 -9.68 -14.04
C GLN A 283 -8.10 -10.86 -13.29
N ALA A 284 -8.92 -11.75 -12.76
CA ALA A 284 -8.48 -12.93 -12.04
C ALA A 284 -8.62 -14.25 -12.87
N LYS A 285 -8.93 -14.15 -14.14
CA LYS A 285 -9.15 -15.27 -15.08
C LYS A 285 -8.01 -16.30 -15.08
N ASP A 286 -6.75 -15.83 -15.00
CA ASP A 286 -5.57 -16.70 -15.05
C ASP A 286 -5.02 -17.03 -13.64
N ILE A 287 -5.68 -16.56 -12.58
CA ILE A 287 -5.22 -16.65 -11.18
C ILE A 287 -6.12 -17.58 -10.36
N LEU A 288 -7.41 -17.63 -10.69
CA LEU A 288 -8.44 -18.41 -10.02
C LEU A 288 -8.98 -19.51 -10.94
N SER A 289 -9.11 -20.72 -10.40
CA SER A 289 -9.85 -21.79 -11.07
C SER A 289 -11.36 -21.59 -10.92
N GLU A 290 -12.15 -22.18 -11.80
CA GLU A 290 -13.63 -22.14 -11.73
C GLU A 290 -14.15 -22.67 -10.39
N ALA A 291 -13.50 -23.68 -9.80
CA ALA A 291 -13.86 -24.20 -8.48
C ALA A 291 -13.63 -23.15 -7.38
N GLU A 292 -12.52 -22.41 -7.42
CA GLU A 292 -12.22 -21.34 -6.46
C GLU A 292 -13.22 -20.17 -6.61
N ILE A 293 -13.58 -19.81 -7.85
CA ILE A 293 -14.59 -18.77 -8.10
C ILE A 293 -15.95 -19.22 -7.52
N ALA A 294 -16.34 -20.47 -7.74
CA ALA A 294 -17.58 -21.01 -7.19
C ALA A 294 -17.61 -20.96 -5.65
N GLU A 295 -16.49 -21.27 -4.98
CA GLU A 295 -16.37 -21.17 -3.51
C GLU A 295 -16.52 -19.71 -3.03
N ILE A 296 -15.90 -18.74 -3.73
CA ILE A 296 -16.08 -17.31 -3.43
C ILE A 296 -17.55 -16.91 -3.58
N VAL A 297 -18.18 -17.26 -4.70
CA VAL A 297 -19.59 -16.94 -4.95
C VAL A 297 -20.50 -17.56 -3.86
N ASN A 298 -20.25 -18.80 -3.47
CA ASN A 298 -21.03 -19.47 -2.42
C ASN A 298 -20.86 -18.78 -1.06
N TYR A 299 -19.67 -18.32 -0.72
CA TYR A 299 -19.46 -17.54 0.49
C TYR A 299 -20.22 -16.22 0.46
N LEU A 300 -20.14 -15.48 -0.66
CA LEU A 300 -20.81 -14.17 -0.81
C LEU A 300 -22.34 -14.28 -0.75
N LYS A 301 -22.93 -15.42 -1.13
CA LYS A 301 -24.39 -15.70 -0.96
C LYS A 301 -24.81 -15.65 0.50
N GLY A 302 -23.94 -16.04 1.41
CA GLY A 302 -24.22 -16.07 2.86
C GLY A 302 -23.86 -14.78 3.59
N LEU A 303 -23.14 -13.86 2.97
CA LEU A 303 -22.61 -12.64 3.60
C LEU A 303 -23.67 -11.53 3.57
N LYS A 304 -24.39 -11.36 4.69
CA LYS A 304 -25.47 -10.37 4.86
C LYS A 304 -25.01 -9.11 5.60
#